data_0e2645d0202a00e0a826f0401c4e9b5f
#
_entry.id   0e2645d0202a00e0a826f0401c4e9b5f
#
_cell.length_a   1.000
_cell.length_b   1.000
_cell.length_c   1.000
_cell.angle_alpha   90.00
_cell.angle_beta   90.00
_cell.angle_gamma   90.00
#
_symmetry.space_group_name_H-M   'P 1'
#
loop_
_entity.id
_entity.type
_entity.pdbx_description
1 polymer ?
#
loop_
_entity_poly.entity_id
_entity_poly.type
_entity_poly.pdbx_seq_one_letter_code
_entity_poly.pdbx_strand_id
1 'polypeptide(L)'
;MGNIAGVALAISVAGPGSIFWMWVTAIIGIATKFFTCTLSVMYREKTKEGEIFGGPMYVIKNGLPKRMLPLAYFFALAGMIGCLPAFQSNQLIQITGDLAFSEIENFNIFGGLALAGITGIVVIGGLKRIAEVATFLVPLMGSIYFGAMLMALILNLDLVLPAFKLILVDAFNGTAVAGGTFFGVLIYGVRRGAFSNEAGMGTESLVHGVAKVSNPVKQGLVAMTGPIFDLSLIHI
;
A
#
# COMPACT_ATOMS: atom_id res chain seq x y z
N MET A 1 -6.08 1.11 2.96
CA MET A 1 -6.47 0.01 3.87
C MET A 1 -5.28 -0.57 4.64
N GLY A 2 -4.06 -0.61 4.07
CA GLY A 2 -2.85 -1.03 4.78
C GLY A 2 -2.60 -0.25 6.07
N ASN A 3 -2.75 1.06 6.02
CA ASN A 3 -2.45 1.96 7.13
C ASN A 3 -3.53 2.03 8.22
N ILE A 4 -4.77 1.74 7.91
CA ILE A 4 -5.87 1.77 8.90
C ILE A 4 -6.09 0.36 9.44
N ALA A 5 -6.73 -0.51 8.66
CA ALA A 5 -7.06 -1.86 9.10
C ALA A 5 -5.82 -2.74 9.33
N GLY A 6 -4.78 -2.59 8.49
CA GLY A 6 -3.54 -3.36 8.61
C GLY A 6 -2.75 -3.03 9.88
N VAL A 7 -2.66 -1.74 10.24
CA VAL A 7 -1.98 -1.29 11.47
C VAL A 7 -2.79 -1.68 12.71
N ALA A 8 -4.11 -1.45 12.69
CA ALA A 8 -4.99 -1.87 13.78
C ALA A 8 -4.90 -3.38 14.05
N LEU A 9 -4.88 -4.18 12.98
CA LEU A 9 -4.70 -5.63 13.09
C LEU A 9 -3.31 -6.00 13.61
N ALA A 10 -2.25 -5.29 13.20
CA ALA A 10 -0.90 -5.53 13.71
C ALA A 10 -0.82 -5.27 15.21
N ILE A 11 -1.40 -4.17 15.68
CA ILE A 11 -1.46 -3.82 17.10
C ILE A 11 -2.27 -4.84 17.89
N SER A 12 -3.43 -5.25 17.38
CA SER A 12 -4.32 -6.19 18.09
C SER A 12 -3.73 -7.61 18.19
N VAL A 13 -2.98 -8.05 17.19
CA VAL A 13 -2.42 -9.41 17.14
C VAL A 13 -1.01 -9.48 17.74
N ALA A 14 -0.17 -8.51 17.39
CA ALA A 14 1.25 -8.54 17.72
C ALA A 14 1.69 -7.45 18.72
N GLY A 15 0.76 -6.63 19.20
CA GLY A 15 1.06 -5.55 20.13
C GLY A 15 1.58 -4.27 19.47
N PRO A 16 1.64 -3.17 20.27
CA PRO A 16 2.09 -1.85 19.77
C PRO A 16 3.52 -1.84 19.23
N GLY A 17 4.38 -2.72 19.73
CA GLY A 17 5.77 -2.85 19.29
C GLY A 17 5.93 -3.21 17.81
N SER A 18 4.89 -3.81 17.20
CA SER A 18 4.87 -4.09 15.76
C SER A 18 5.03 -2.83 14.90
N ILE A 19 4.58 -1.67 15.40
CA ILE A 19 4.74 -0.37 14.71
C ILE A 19 6.21 0.00 14.55
N PHE A 20 7.04 -0.22 15.57
CA PHE A 20 8.47 0.04 15.48
C PHE A 20 9.11 -0.75 14.31
N TRP A 21 8.76 -2.02 14.17
CA TRP A 21 9.27 -2.85 13.08
C TRP A 21 8.69 -2.48 11.71
N MET A 22 7.48 -1.92 11.67
CA MET A 22 6.95 -1.30 10.45
C MET A 22 7.81 -0.09 10.04
N TRP A 23 8.24 0.75 10.98
CA TRP A 23 9.14 1.88 10.70
C TRP A 23 10.47 1.44 10.12
N VAL A 24 11.11 0.45 10.76
CA VAL A 24 12.37 -0.13 10.25
C VAL A 24 12.21 -0.66 8.83
N THR A 25 11.14 -1.40 8.58
CA THR A 25 10.83 -1.95 7.25
C THR A 25 10.65 -0.86 6.21
N ALA A 26 10.04 0.25 6.57
CA ALA A 26 9.79 1.32 5.63
C ALA A 26 11.05 2.13 5.30
N ILE A 27 11.98 2.30 6.24
CA ILE A 27 13.29 2.89 5.93
C ILE A 27 14.01 2.04 4.87
N ILE A 28 13.99 0.71 4.99
CA ILE A 28 14.53 -0.21 3.98
C ILE A 28 13.72 -0.09 2.67
N GLY A 29 12.40 0.02 2.80
CA GLY A 29 11.45 0.17 1.69
C GLY A 29 11.70 1.40 0.83
N ILE A 30 12.19 2.50 1.41
CA ILE A 30 12.56 3.71 0.67
C ILE A 30 13.60 3.39 -0.41
N ALA A 31 14.67 2.70 -0.04
CA ALA A 31 15.71 2.29 -0.99
C ALA A 31 15.18 1.31 -2.02
N THR A 32 14.39 0.33 -1.60
CA THR A 32 13.78 -0.66 -2.50
C THR A 32 12.92 0.01 -3.56
N LYS A 33 12.05 0.94 -3.16
CA LYS A 33 11.20 1.70 -4.09
C LYS A 33 11.99 2.54 -5.08
N PHE A 34 13.06 3.18 -4.60
CA PHE A 34 13.95 3.92 -5.50
C PHE A 34 14.44 3.05 -6.65
N PHE A 35 14.99 1.88 -6.34
CA PHE A 35 15.54 1.00 -7.35
C PHE A 35 14.45 0.39 -8.24
N THR A 36 13.40 -0.15 -7.67
CA THR A 36 12.33 -0.82 -8.44
C THR A 36 11.65 0.14 -9.42
N CYS A 37 11.33 1.35 -8.97
CA CYS A 37 10.67 2.35 -9.82
C CYS A 37 11.63 2.97 -10.86
N THR A 38 12.89 3.20 -10.49
CA THR A 38 13.91 3.65 -11.47
C THR A 38 14.11 2.63 -12.57
N LEU A 39 14.29 1.35 -12.22
CA LEU A 39 14.46 0.26 -13.17
C LEU A 39 13.23 0.08 -14.05
N SER A 40 12.03 0.20 -13.48
CA SER A 40 10.79 0.09 -14.23
C SER A 40 10.67 1.14 -15.33
N VAL A 41 11.09 2.38 -15.07
CA VAL A 41 11.14 3.44 -16.10
C VAL A 41 12.27 3.23 -17.09
N MET A 42 13.42 2.71 -16.64
CA MET A 42 14.60 2.49 -17.48
C MET A 42 14.37 1.39 -18.54
N TYR A 43 13.69 0.31 -18.15
CA TYR A 43 13.44 -0.86 -19.00
C TYR A 43 12.01 -0.93 -19.57
N ARG A 44 11.25 0.17 -19.50
CA ARG A 44 9.89 0.25 -20.05
C ARG A 44 9.89 0.11 -21.57
N GLU A 45 8.78 -0.39 -22.09
CA GLU A 45 8.55 -0.49 -23.54
C GLU A 45 7.52 0.54 -23.99
N LYS A 46 7.67 0.99 -25.25
CA LYS A 46 6.67 1.81 -25.94
C LYS A 46 6.12 1.03 -27.11
N THR A 47 4.80 0.96 -27.22
CA THR A 47 4.15 0.40 -28.41
C THR A 47 4.24 1.36 -29.58
N LYS A 48 3.92 0.87 -30.78
CA LYS A 48 3.81 1.70 -31.98
C LYS A 48 2.73 2.76 -31.88
N GLU A 49 1.73 2.54 -31.03
CA GLU A 49 0.61 3.43 -30.75
C GLU A 49 0.95 4.49 -29.68
N GLY A 50 2.18 4.45 -29.13
CA GLY A 50 2.68 5.41 -28.16
C GLY A 50 2.34 5.08 -26.71
N GLU A 51 1.71 3.93 -26.44
CA GLU A 51 1.47 3.45 -25.10
C GLU A 51 2.75 3.00 -24.43
N ILE A 52 2.87 3.27 -23.14
CA ILE A 52 4.05 2.95 -22.33
C ILE A 52 3.68 1.84 -21.37
N PHE A 53 4.49 0.79 -21.35
CA PHE A 53 4.37 -0.34 -20.41
C PHE A 53 5.65 -0.49 -19.61
N GLY A 54 5.53 -0.51 -18.29
CA GLY A 54 6.64 -0.70 -17.34
C GLY A 54 6.29 -1.74 -16.28
N GLY A 55 7.22 -1.97 -15.39
CA GLY A 55 7.05 -2.90 -14.28
C GLY A 55 8.09 -3.99 -14.24
N PRO A 56 8.09 -4.85 -13.21
CA PRO A 56 9.10 -5.88 -13.01
C PRO A 56 9.22 -6.85 -14.18
N MET A 57 8.11 -7.20 -14.84
CA MET A 57 8.14 -8.09 -16.00
C MET A 57 8.96 -7.50 -17.15
N TYR A 58 8.91 -6.18 -17.37
CA TYR A 58 9.71 -5.51 -18.41
C TYR A 58 11.17 -5.35 -17.99
N VAL A 59 11.44 -5.14 -16.71
CA VAL A 59 12.80 -5.15 -16.17
C VAL A 59 13.45 -6.52 -16.40
N ILE A 60 12.74 -7.60 -16.11
CA ILE A 60 13.23 -8.97 -16.33
C ILE A 60 13.41 -9.23 -17.83
N LYS A 61 12.42 -8.87 -18.65
CA LYS A 61 12.43 -9.12 -20.10
C LYS A 61 13.57 -8.40 -20.81
N ASN A 62 13.82 -7.13 -20.47
CA ASN A 62 14.72 -6.23 -21.18
C ASN A 62 16.09 -6.08 -20.49
N GLY A 63 16.17 -6.36 -19.18
CA GLY A 63 17.39 -6.19 -18.38
C GLY A 63 18.12 -7.49 -18.08
N LEU A 64 17.49 -8.66 -18.20
CA LEU A 64 18.07 -9.95 -17.86
C LEU A 64 18.22 -10.89 -19.06
N PRO A 65 19.07 -11.92 -18.98
CA PRO A 65 19.21 -12.92 -20.02
C PRO A 65 17.88 -13.62 -20.33
N LYS A 66 17.66 -14.00 -21.62
CA LYS A 66 16.41 -14.63 -22.10
C LYS A 66 15.98 -15.86 -21.30
N ARG A 67 16.91 -16.59 -20.70
CA ARG A 67 16.63 -17.75 -19.82
C ARG A 67 15.80 -17.38 -18.57
N MET A 68 15.79 -16.10 -18.17
CA MET A 68 15.03 -15.60 -17.03
C MET A 68 13.59 -15.15 -17.41
N LEU A 69 13.23 -15.18 -18.68
CA LEU A 69 11.90 -14.76 -19.17
C LEU A 69 10.73 -15.48 -18.50
N PRO A 70 10.81 -16.78 -18.14
CA PRO A 70 9.74 -17.45 -17.38
C PRO A 70 9.40 -16.75 -16.05
N LEU A 71 10.37 -16.09 -15.42
CA LEU A 71 10.17 -15.34 -14.17
C LEU A 71 9.30 -14.10 -14.42
N ALA A 72 9.40 -13.46 -15.59
CA ALA A 72 8.53 -12.33 -15.95
C ALA A 72 7.06 -12.78 -16.10
N TYR A 73 6.80 -13.93 -16.71
CA TYR A 73 5.47 -14.50 -16.82
C TYR A 73 4.92 -14.93 -15.46
N PHE A 74 5.76 -15.54 -14.63
CA PHE A 74 5.38 -15.92 -13.27
C PHE A 74 4.99 -14.69 -12.45
N PHE A 75 5.79 -13.60 -12.51
CA PHE A 75 5.46 -12.34 -11.84
C PHE A 75 4.15 -11.75 -12.36
N ALA A 76 3.93 -11.73 -13.67
CA ALA A 76 2.69 -11.20 -14.25
C ALA A 76 1.45 -11.97 -13.77
N LEU A 77 1.51 -13.30 -13.74
CA LEU A 77 0.42 -14.15 -13.25
C LEU A 77 0.19 -13.97 -11.75
N ALA A 78 1.25 -14.02 -10.96
CA ALA A 78 1.17 -13.83 -9.50
C ALA A 78 0.68 -12.42 -9.15
N GLY A 79 1.15 -11.39 -9.86
CA GLY A 79 0.72 -10.01 -9.70
C GLY A 79 -0.75 -9.80 -10.03
N MET A 80 -1.24 -10.44 -11.09
CA MET A 80 -2.66 -10.38 -11.46
C MET A 80 -3.56 -10.92 -10.35
N ILE A 81 -3.15 -11.99 -9.68
CA ILE A 81 -3.90 -12.56 -8.55
C ILE A 81 -3.71 -11.71 -7.28
N GLY A 82 -2.46 -11.31 -7.00
CA GLY A 82 -2.12 -10.59 -5.77
C GLY A 82 -2.63 -9.15 -5.71
N CYS A 83 -2.88 -8.51 -6.86
CA CYS A 83 -3.43 -7.16 -6.95
C CYS A 83 -4.96 -7.11 -6.95
N LEU A 84 -5.66 -8.24 -6.79
CA LEU A 84 -7.12 -8.24 -6.71
C LEU A 84 -7.58 -7.42 -5.48
N PRO A 85 -8.45 -6.41 -5.67
CA PRO A 85 -8.88 -5.52 -4.58
C PRO A 85 -9.98 -6.15 -3.70
N ALA A 86 -10.02 -7.47 -3.58
CA ALA A 86 -11.07 -8.20 -2.87
C ALA A 86 -11.12 -7.82 -1.38
N PHE A 87 -9.96 -7.70 -0.73
CA PHE A 87 -9.89 -7.30 0.68
C PHE A 87 -10.38 -5.86 0.90
N GLN A 88 -9.97 -4.93 0.05
CA GLN A 88 -10.35 -3.53 0.13
C GLN A 88 -11.86 -3.35 -0.09
N SER A 89 -12.41 -4.03 -1.09
CA SER A 89 -13.85 -4.00 -1.39
C SER A 89 -14.68 -4.57 -0.24
N ASN A 90 -14.27 -5.71 0.30
CA ASN A 90 -14.95 -6.35 1.42
C ASN A 90 -14.96 -5.46 2.66
N GLN A 91 -13.81 -4.89 3.05
CA GLN A 91 -13.71 -3.98 4.20
C GLN A 91 -14.55 -2.72 4.02
N LEU A 92 -14.56 -2.13 2.81
CA LEU A 92 -15.37 -0.95 2.54
C LEU A 92 -16.86 -1.25 2.72
N ILE A 93 -17.35 -2.34 2.15
CA ILE A 93 -18.76 -2.72 2.24
C ILE A 93 -19.14 -3.07 3.68
N GLN A 94 -18.30 -3.82 4.39
CA GLN A 94 -18.54 -4.17 5.78
C GLN A 94 -18.64 -2.93 6.66
N ILE A 95 -17.65 -2.03 6.64
CA ILE A 95 -17.65 -0.81 7.46
C ILE A 95 -18.86 0.08 7.11
N THR A 96 -19.19 0.20 5.82
CA THR A 96 -20.34 1.01 5.40
C THR A 96 -21.65 0.40 5.88
N GLY A 97 -21.77 -0.92 5.81
CA GLY A 97 -22.92 -1.67 6.33
C GLY A 97 -23.09 -1.47 7.84
N ASP A 98 -22.00 -1.68 8.59
CA ASP A 98 -22.04 -1.60 10.06
C ASP A 98 -22.36 -0.18 10.58
N LEU A 99 -21.86 0.87 9.88
CA LEU A 99 -22.01 2.26 10.33
C LEU A 99 -23.29 2.94 9.85
N ALA A 100 -23.73 2.67 8.62
CA ALA A 100 -24.77 3.46 7.98
C ALA A 100 -26.01 2.64 7.56
N PHE A 101 -25.88 1.33 7.37
CA PHE A 101 -26.90 0.49 6.77
C PHE A 101 -27.08 -0.85 7.51
N SER A 102 -26.87 -0.85 8.83
CA SER A 102 -26.96 -2.04 9.69
C SER A 102 -28.35 -2.70 9.69
N GLU A 103 -29.40 -1.94 9.37
CA GLU A 103 -30.77 -2.43 9.32
C GLU A 103 -31.17 -3.01 7.94
N ILE A 104 -30.34 -2.84 6.91
CA ILE A 104 -30.65 -3.32 5.57
C ILE A 104 -30.19 -4.75 5.41
N GLU A 105 -31.16 -5.66 5.31
CA GLU A 105 -30.90 -7.06 5.01
C GLU A 105 -30.17 -7.21 3.66
N ASN A 106 -29.12 -8.04 3.63
CA ASN A 106 -28.28 -8.27 2.45
C ASN A 106 -27.56 -7.02 1.89
N PHE A 107 -27.31 -5.98 2.71
CA PHE A 107 -26.56 -4.80 2.28
C PHE A 107 -25.24 -5.16 1.59
N ASN A 108 -24.56 -6.21 2.02
CA ASN A 108 -23.30 -6.67 1.43
C ASN A 108 -23.41 -6.97 -0.07
N ILE A 109 -24.52 -7.52 -0.51
CA ILE A 109 -24.78 -7.84 -1.94
C ILE A 109 -25.07 -6.56 -2.71
N PHE A 110 -26.00 -5.73 -2.23
CA PHE A 110 -26.37 -4.49 -2.92
C PHE A 110 -25.24 -3.46 -2.93
N GLY A 111 -24.55 -3.28 -1.80
CA GLY A 111 -23.38 -2.42 -1.69
C GLY A 111 -22.22 -2.92 -2.58
N GLY A 112 -22.00 -4.23 -2.62
CA GLY A 112 -21.01 -4.84 -3.50
C GLY A 112 -21.31 -4.61 -4.99
N LEU A 113 -22.56 -4.78 -5.42
CA LEU A 113 -23.01 -4.50 -6.78
C LEU A 113 -22.87 -3.01 -7.14
N ALA A 114 -23.25 -2.12 -6.24
CA ALA A 114 -23.10 -0.68 -6.43
C ALA A 114 -21.61 -0.30 -6.58
N LEU A 115 -20.74 -0.83 -5.71
CA LEU A 115 -19.29 -0.61 -5.78
C LEU A 115 -18.71 -1.17 -7.10
N ALA A 116 -19.13 -2.36 -7.51
CA ALA A 116 -18.73 -2.95 -8.79
C ALA A 116 -19.15 -2.09 -9.99
N GLY A 117 -20.37 -1.54 -9.95
CA GLY A 117 -20.86 -0.61 -10.98
C GLY A 117 -20.04 0.66 -11.07
N ILE A 118 -19.80 1.33 -9.93
CA ILE A 118 -18.98 2.56 -9.87
C ILE A 118 -17.56 2.30 -10.35
N THR A 119 -16.94 1.23 -9.87
CA THR A 119 -15.58 0.85 -10.26
C THR A 119 -15.52 0.49 -11.75
N GLY A 120 -16.52 -0.25 -12.24
CA GLY A 120 -16.65 -0.64 -13.65
C GLY A 120 -16.69 0.55 -14.58
N ILE A 121 -17.47 1.59 -14.26
CA ILE A 121 -17.56 2.85 -15.03
C ILE A 121 -16.19 3.53 -15.16
N VAL A 122 -15.38 3.49 -14.10
CA VAL A 122 -14.04 4.09 -14.11
C VAL A 122 -13.06 3.23 -14.90
N VAL A 123 -13.06 1.91 -14.65
CA VAL A 123 -12.09 0.97 -15.23
C VAL A 123 -12.30 0.79 -16.74
N ILE A 124 -13.54 0.77 -17.23
CA ILE A 124 -13.87 0.68 -18.66
C ILE A 124 -13.28 1.88 -19.44
N GLY A 125 -13.11 3.04 -18.79
CA GLY A 125 -12.45 4.21 -19.38
C GLY A 125 -10.92 4.09 -19.51
N GLY A 126 -10.34 2.98 -19.09
CA GLY A 126 -8.91 2.67 -19.19
C GLY A 126 -8.02 3.46 -18.22
N LEU A 127 -6.71 3.28 -18.37
CA LEU A 127 -5.71 3.87 -17.47
C LEU A 127 -5.80 5.40 -17.35
N LYS A 128 -6.18 6.09 -18.43
CA LYS A 128 -6.32 7.54 -18.42
C LYS A 128 -7.42 7.99 -17.46
N ARG A 129 -8.59 7.36 -17.54
CA ARG A 129 -9.73 7.69 -16.69
C ARG A 129 -9.47 7.33 -15.22
N ILE A 130 -8.83 6.18 -14.99
CA ILE A 130 -8.38 5.78 -13.65
C ILE A 130 -7.45 6.85 -13.06
N ALA A 131 -6.47 7.33 -13.83
CA ALA A 131 -5.54 8.36 -13.38
C ALA A 131 -6.24 9.71 -13.09
N GLU A 132 -7.20 10.11 -13.93
CA GLU A 132 -7.99 11.35 -13.74
C GLU A 132 -8.80 11.29 -12.43
N VAL A 133 -9.51 10.20 -12.21
CA VAL A 133 -10.30 9.99 -10.97
C VAL A 133 -9.38 9.93 -9.75
N ALA A 134 -8.27 9.19 -9.83
CA ALA A 134 -7.31 9.07 -8.74
C ALA A 134 -6.65 10.42 -8.40
N THR A 135 -6.35 11.25 -9.38
CA THR A 135 -5.75 12.59 -9.17
C THR A 135 -6.64 13.50 -8.33
N PHE A 136 -7.95 13.35 -8.40
CA PHE A 136 -8.90 14.10 -7.57
C PHE A 136 -9.17 13.39 -6.23
N LEU A 137 -9.43 12.08 -6.28
CA LEU A 137 -9.89 11.32 -5.12
C LEU A 137 -8.80 11.13 -4.06
N VAL A 138 -7.56 10.86 -4.49
CA VAL A 138 -6.45 10.56 -3.56
C VAL A 138 -6.08 11.75 -2.68
N PRO A 139 -5.90 12.99 -3.20
CA PRO A 139 -5.65 14.15 -2.33
C PRO A 139 -6.81 14.45 -1.39
N LEU A 140 -8.05 14.28 -1.85
CA LEU A 140 -9.24 14.49 -1.02
C LEU A 140 -9.26 13.50 0.16
N MET A 141 -9.08 12.20 -0.12
CA MET A 141 -9.01 11.16 0.91
C MET A 141 -7.85 11.42 1.88
N GLY A 142 -6.67 11.75 1.35
CA GLY A 142 -5.49 12.05 2.15
C GLY A 142 -5.71 13.24 3.07
N SER A 143 -6.35 14.31 2.59
CA SER A 143 -6.64 15.50 3.39
C SER A 143 -7.64 15.22 4.51
N ILE A 144 -8.71 14.47 4.23
CA ILE A 144 -9.70 14.08 5.25
C ILE A 144 -9.04 13.20 6.31
N TYR A 145 -8.27 12.20 5.87
CA TYR A 145 -7.58 11.30 6.79
C TYR A 145 -6.57 12.05 7.67
N PHE A 146 -5.71 12.86 7.06
CA PHE A 146 -4.72 13.66 7.79
C PHE A 146 -5.38 14.63 8.77
N GLY A 147 -6.47 15.29 8.38
CA GLY A 147 -7.23 16.17 9.26
C GLY A 147 -7.84 15.44 10.46
N ALA A 148 -8.42 14.27 10.24
CA ALA A 148 -8.98 13.44 11.31
C ALA A 148 -7.89 12.97 12.29
N MET A 149 -6.72 12.57 11.75
CA MET A 149 -5.59 12.13 12.57
C MET A 149 -4.98 13.27 13.38
N LEU A 150 -4.79 14.45 12.79
CA LEU A 150 -4.34 15.63 13.52
C LEU A 150 -5.31 16.01 14.65
N MET A 151 -6.60 15.95 14.37
CA MET A 151 -7.61 16.20 15.39
C MET A 151 -7.52 15.20 16.56
N ALA A 152 -7.36 13.92 16.25
CA ALA A 152 -7.18 12.88 17.26
C ALA A 152 -5.93 13.11 18.11
N LEU A 153 -4.81 13.50 17.51
CA LEU A 153 -3.57 13.85 18.23
C LEU A 153 -3.76 15.06 19.15
N ILE A 154 -4.35 16.15 18.64
CA ILE A 154 -4.56 17.37 19.41
C ILE A 154 -5.45 17.12 20.64
N LEU A 155 -6.47 16.27 20.47
CA LEU A 155 -7.38 15.92 21.56
C LEU A 155 -6.74 14.98 22.61
N ASN A 156 -5.63 14.31 22.28
CA ASN A 156 -4.97 13.33 23.15
C ASN A 156 -3.45 13.58 23.28
N LEU A 157 -3.02 14.83 23.31
CA LEU A 157 -1.60 15.21 23.38
C LEU A 157 -0.85 14.58 24.56
N ASP A 158 -1.52 14.43 25.68
CA ASP A 158 -1.01 13.80 26.91
C ASP A 158 -0.69 12.32 26.73
N LEU A 159 -1.38 11.62 25.81
CA LEU A 159 -1.19 10.20 25.52
C LEU A 159 -0.11 9.93 24.48
N VAL A 160 0.33 10.93 23.72
CA VAL A 160 1.29 10.76 22.62
C VAL A 160 2.64 10.24 23.14
N LEU A 161 3.20 10.87 24.15
CA LEU A 161 4.50 10.45 24.70
C LEU A 161 4.46 9.07 25.37
N PRO A 162 3.44 8.74 26.20
CA PRO A 162 3.22 7.39 26.68
C PRO A 162 3.10 6.34 25.58
N ALA A 163 2.37 6.63 24.49
CA ALA A 163 2.21 5.72 23.35
C ALA A 163 3.56 5.43 22.65
N PHE A 164 4.37 6.46 22.41
CA PHE A 164 5.71 6.26 21.85
C PHE A 164 6.59 5.39 22.74
N LYS A 165 6.57 5.64 24.05
CA LYS A 165 7.31 4.81 25.02
C LYS A 165 6.83 3.36 24.99
N LEU A 166 5.52 3.14 24.92
CA LEU A 166 4.93 1.81 24.84
C LEU A 166 5.38 1.07 23.57
N ILE A 167 5.36 1.73 22.41
CA ILE A 167 5.83 1.17 21.14
C ILE A 167 7.29 0.72 21.25
N LEU A 168 8.17 1.56 21.79
CA LEU A 168 9.59 1.25 21.91
C LEU A 168 9.85 0.10 22.90
N VAL A 169 9.18 0.11 24.05
CA VAL A 169 9.35 -0.94 25.07
C VAL A 169 8.83 -2.27 24.57
N ASP A 170 7.64 -2.31 23.98
CA ASP A 170 7.00 -3.54 23.51
C ASP A 170 7.71 -4.13 22.28
N ALA A 171 8.36 -3.31 21.46
CA ALA A 171 9.12 -3.77 20.30
C ALA A 171 10.22 -4.76 20.63
N PHE A 172 10.78 -4.69 21.84
CA PHE A 172 11.91 -5.53 22.27
C PHE A 172 11.55 -6.52 23.38
N ASN A 173 10.45 -6.29 24.10
CA ASN A 173 10.05 -7.15 25.22
C ASN A 173 9.11 -8.30 24.82
N GLY A 174 8.49 -8.23 23.64
CA GLY A 174 7.69 -9.33 23.07
C GLY A 174 6.47 -9.74 23.90
N THR A 175 5.79 -8.77 24.55
CA THR A 175 4.59 -9.02 25.38
C THR A 175 3.30 -9.21 24.57
N ALA A 176 3.43 -9.49 23.27
CA ALA A 176 2.31 -9.61 22.33
C ALA A 176 1.26 -10.66 22.77
N VAL A 177 0.00 -10.25 22.66
CA VAL A 177 -1.19 -11.00 23.12
C VAL A 177 -1.34 -12.39 22.45
N ALA A 178 -0.87 -12.56 21.23
CA ALA A 178 -1.11 -13.78 20.43
C ALA A 178 0.14 -14.60 20.11
N GLY A 179 1.07 -14.71 21.03
CA GLY A 179 2.23 -15.59 20.79
C GLY A 179 3.53 -15.18 21.48
N GLY A 180 3.51 -14.12 22.28
CA GLY A 180 4.48 -13.83 23.34
C GLY A 180 5.96 -13.84 22.99
N THR A 181 6.34 -13.74 21.73
CA THR A 181 7.76 -13.78 21.38
C THR A 181 8.16 -12.52 20.60
N PHE A 182 9.35 -12.01 20.90
CA PHE A 182 10.00 -10.95 20.12
C PHE A 182 9.92 -11.18 18.60
N PHE A 183 10.16 -12.42 18.16
CA PHE A 183 10.07 -12.78 16.75
C PHE A 183 8.65 -12.63 16.16
N GLY A 184 7.61 -12.87 16.95
CA GLY A 184 6.22 -12.65 16.52
C GLY A 184 5.96 -11.18 16.22
N VAL A 185 6.31 -10.28 17.13
CA VAL A 185 6.18 -8.83 16.97
C VAL A 185 6.96 -8.34 15.74
N LEU A 186 8.22 -8.78 15.62
CA LEU A 186 9.09 -8.44 14.50
C LEU A 186 8.50 -8.91 13.16
N ILE A 187 8.14 -10.18 13.03
CA ILE A 187 7.62 -10.75 11.78
C ILE A 187 6.32 -10.06 11.36
N TYR A 188 5.40 -9.82 12.30
CA TYR A 188 4.16 -9.12 12.01
C TYR A 188 4.41 -7.68 11.57
N GLY A 189 5.28 -6.95 12.28
CA GLY A 189 5.64 -5.58 11.92
C GLY A 189 6.27 -5.50 10.53
N VAL A 190 7.24 -6.36 10.24
CA VAL A 190 7.91 -6.42 8.93
C VAL A 190 6.92 -6.77 7.81
N ARG A 191 6.08 -7.78 8.01
CA ARG A 191 5.06 -8.16 7.01
C ARG A 191 4.08 -7.03 6.73
N ARG A 192 3.60 -6.35 7.77
CA ARG A 192 2.64 -5.25 7.62
C ARG A 192 3.29 -4.02 7.01
N GLY A 193 4.50 -3.68 7.39
CA GLY A 193 5.27 -2.60 6.79
C GLY A 193 5.53 -2.83 5.30
N ALA A 194 5.98 -4.01 4.92
CA ALA A 194 6.19 -4.36 3.51
C ALA A 194 4.88 -4.33 2.69
N PHE A 195 3.78 -4.82 3.27
CA PHE A 195 2.47 -4.80 2.63
C PHE A 195 1.91 -3.38 2.49
N SER A 196 2.03 -2.54 3.53
CA SER A 196 1.55 -1.17 3.51
C SER A 196 2.28 -0.32 2.47
N ASN A 197 3.60 -0.43 2.44
CA ASN A 197 4.44 0.34 1.52
C ASN A 197 4.51 -0.25 0.11
N GLU A 198 4.02 -1.47 -0.11
CA GLU A 198 4.23 -2.27 -1.33
C GLU A 198 5.72 -2.47 -1.70
N ALA A 199 6.64 -2.03 -0.82
CA ALA A 199 8.07 -2.11 -1.04
C ALA A 199 8.54 -3.57 -1.00
N GLY A 200 9.12 -4.02 -2.10
CA GLY A 200 9.54 -5.43 -2.27
C GLY A 200 8.49 -6.33 -2.93
N MET A 201 7.24 -5.89 -3.08
CA MET A 201 6.23 -6.60 -3.87
C MET A 201 6.36 -6.29 -5.37
N GLY A 202 6.90 -5.13 -5.72
CA GLY A 202 7.11 -4.69 -7.10
C GLY A 202 5.87 -4.16 -7.81
N THR A 203 4.71 -4.19 -7.17
CA THR A 203 3.43 -3.77 -7.77
C THR A 203 3.38 -2.26 -8.00
N GLU A 204 3.94 -1.46 -7.09
CA GLU A 204 4.04 -0.01 -7.24
C GLU A 204 4.81 0.41 -8.51
N SER A 205 5.80 -0.37 -8.88
CA SER A 205 6.65 -0.07 -10.05
C SER A 205 5.91 -0.22 -11.39
N LEU A 206 4.74 -0.92 -11.42
CA LEU A 206 3.87 -0.97 -12.59
C LEU A 206 3.31 0.42 -12.93
N VAL A 207 2.82 1.14 -11.93
CA VAL A 207 2.26 2.48 -12.10
C VAL A 207 3.36 3.51 -12.34
N HIS A 208 4.47 3.43 -11.59
CA HIS A 208 5.62 4.32 -11.78
C HIS A 208 6.29 4.13 -13.15
N GLY A 209 6.28 2.91 -13.69
CA GLY A 209 6.86 2.60 -15.00
C GLY A 209 6.22 3.32 -16.18
N VAL A 210 4.90 3.62 -16.09
CA VAL A 210 4.16 4.33 -17.14
C VAL A 210 4.19 5.85 -16.99
N ALA A 211 4.82 6.38 -15.94
CA ALA A 211 4.90 7.81 -15.68
C ALA A 211 5.60 8.58 -16.81
N LYS A 212 5.08 9.78 -17.14
CA LYS A 212 5.64 10.66 -18.17
C LYS A 212 6.82 11.44 -17.62
N VAL A 213 7.98 10.81 -17.53
CA VAL A 213 9.22 11.42 -17.03
C VAL A 213 10.35 11.25 -18.05
N SER A 214 11.24 12.25 -18.11
CA SER A 214 12.42 12.25 -19.00
C SER A 214 13.60 11.48 -18.41
N ASN A 215 13.68 11.38 -17.07
CA ASN A 215 14.79 10.75 -16.37
C ASN A 215 14.26 9.70 -15.39
N PRO A 216 14.68 8.42 -15.51
CA PRO A 216 14.27 7.34 -14.61
C PRO A 216 14.56 7.62 -13.15
N VAL A 217 15.70 8.25 -12.83
CA VAL A 217 16.10 8.58 -11.45
C VAL A 217 15.12 9.54 -10.79
N LYS A 218 14.58 10.51 -11.53
CA LYS A 218 13.55 11.44 -10.99
C LYS A 218 12.32 10.67 -10.52
N GLN A 219 11.91 9.65 -11.26
CA GLN A 219 10.76 8.83 -10.85
C GLN A 219 11.09 7.99 -9.61
N GLY A 220 12.30 7.46 -9.52
CA GLY A 220 12.76 6.78 -8.31
C GLY A 220 12.75 7.69 -7.08
N LEU A 221 13.22 8.93 -7.22
CA LEU A 221 13.18 9.92 -6.13
C LEU A 221 11.74 10.26 -5.70
N VAL A 222 10.81 10.38 -6.65
CA VAL A 222 9.39 10.57 -6.32
C VAL A 222 8.83 9.33 -5.60
N ALA A 223 9.17 8.13 -6.06
CA ALA A 223 8.70 6.90 -5.42
C ALA A 223 9.20 6.72 -3.98
N MET A 224 10.40 7.20 -3.66
CA MET A 224 10.97 7.19 -2.30
C MET A 224 10.12 7.98 -1.30
N THR A 225 9.37 8.99 -1.74
CA THR A 225 8.53 9.79 -0.84
C THR A 225 7.31 9.02 -0.35
N GLY A 226 6.87 8.01 -1.10
CA GLY A 226 5.69 7.19 -0.75
C GLY A 226 5.79 6.57 0.65
N PRO A 227 6.82 5.78 0.99
CA PRO A 227 6.98 5.22 2.33
C PRO A 227 7.09 6.28 3.43
N ILE A 228 7.64 7.45 3.15
CA ILE A 228 7.76 8.54 4.13
C ILE A 228 6.37 9.07 4.48
N PHE A 229 5.53 9.34 3.48
CA PHE A 229 4.15 9.77 3.71
C PHE A 229 3.31 8.67 4.35
N ASP A 230 3.45 7.44 3.86
CA ASP A 230 2.75 6.27 4.38
C ASP A 230 3.04 6.06 5.86
N LEU A 231 4.32 6.13 6.25
CA LEU A 231 4.74 6.02 7.63
C LEU A 231 4.32 7.20 8.49
N SER A 232 4.42 8.43 8.00
CA SER A 232 4.01 9.59 8.77
C SER A 232 2.52 9.54 9.12
N LEU A 233 1.69 8.92 8.26
CA LEU A 233 0.27 8.71 8.51
C LEU A 233 -0.02 7.56 9.48
N ILE A 234 0.88 6.58 9.58
CA ILE A 234 0.75 5.46 10.55
C ILE A 234 1.07 5.91 11.97
N HIS A 235 1.95 6.87 12.15
CA HIS A 235 2.41 7.33 13.47
C HIS A 235 1.38 8.15 14.22
N ILE A 236 0.44 8.69 13.50
CA ILE A 236 -0.59 9.55 14.01
C ILE A 236 -1.82 8.75 14.37
#